data_451829b221c61ac36e352c1ed889f6db
#
_entry.id   451829b221c61ac36e352c1ed889f6db
#
_cell.length_a   1.000
_cell.length_b   1.000
_cell.length_c   1.000
_cell.angle_alpha   90.00
_cell.angle_beta   90.00
_cell.angle_gamma   90.00
#
_symmetry.space_group_name_H-M   'P 1'
#
loop_
_entity.id
_entity.type
_entity.pdbx_description
1 polymer ?
#
loop_
_entity_poly.entity_id
_entity_poly.type
_entity_poly.pdbx_seq_one_letter_code
_entity_poly.pdbx_strand_id
1 'polypeptide(L)'
;MPSPEPAAPVTAPSPTAVPPDVAKDKKALEAQAKERPSAGGEVGAKPSDVYAEDWWTQVRPSFEIHGYYRLRAELFHNFALGRTDDPGTELWPQPPDNSYRTLQTNQNVKLCGDDPRNLQNCEAKTQAGANMRFRINPELHVSDNIRVMAQIDLLDNLVLGSTPNGYANQPALSGGYTTVARGGYSPLGAFATTQWAPTAGYNSTQNSISVKRVWGEYMTPLGLLRFGRMPSQWGLGMVANSGDGYDSDYASTADRIMFVTGIKKLDLYVAGAWDFPNDGPTSARLNEAEGQPYDRAQGDDVGQYGAIIVRKRDPQLQRLDLARGDIVVNGGAYFIYRNQTLAADETGNGATINSAASDVSATYVRRGASAYIPDVWLQLLYKKFRFEAEGAMIVGSIENTKRAPNTTDYVNSADPKSDGWKLRQFGITTQTEFRAIEDKLRIQFGFGWASGDPDVASIAPQGEGLQPQLTADRTFSTFRFHPDYRVDLILFRNILTRVQGAYYFKPQVSYDFIRDKSGQRLGGDAAVIWSRASEFVQAPGHKRDLGVELNFSVYYQAKDGSLNDDPGKMGGFFTMVQYGVLFPLGGLGYLPGQLQDFTSAGLAEPDTSAAQIVRWYMGILY
;
A
#
# COMPACT_ATOMS: atom_id res chain seq x y z
N MET A 1 -47.34 -4.89 -51.44
CA MET A 1 -47.50 -4.55 -50.03
C MET A 1 -46.89 -3.19 -49.85
N PRO A 2 -47.63 -2.18 -49.43
CA PRO A 2 -47.13 -0.80 -49.32
C PRO A 2 -46.35 -0.59 -48.05
N SER A 3 -45.31 0.23 -48.14
CA SER A 3 -44.48 0.71 -47.01
C SER A 3 -45.30 1.54 -46.04
N PRO A 4 -44.99 1.49 -44.73
CA PRO A 4 -45.63 2.36 -43.77
C PRO A 4 -45.00 3.77 -43.80
N GLU A 5 -45.90 4.74 -43.71
CA GLU A 5 -45.73 6.17 -43.66
C GLU A 5 -44.92 6.64 -42.41
N PRO A 6 -44.11 7.67 -42.49
CA PRO A 6 -43.36 8.18 -41.33
C PRO A 6 -44.25 8.95 -40.35
N ALA A 7 -44.17 8.60 -39.09
CA ALA A 7 -44.87 9.26 -38.00
C ALA A 7 -44.40 10.72 -37.81
N ALA A 8 -45.37 11.61 -37.60
CA ALA A 8 -45.19 13.03 -37.38
C ALA A 8 -44.37 13.37 -36.10
N PRO A 9 -43.64 14.47 -36.04
CA PRO A 9 -42.84 14.85 -34.90
C PRO A 9 -43.71 15.24 -33.68
N VAL A 10 -43.44 14.60 -32.55
CA VAL A 10 -44.08 14.94 -31.28
C VAL A 10 -43.49 16.25 -30.78
N THR A 11 -44.31 17.29 -30.76
CA THR A 11 -44.02 18.59 -30.14
C THR A 11 -43.89 18.42 -28.62
N ALA A 12 -42.78 18.92 -28.04
CA ALA A 12 -42.58 19.01 -26.61
C ALA A 12 -43.67 19.90 -25.96
N PRO A 13 -44.24 19.49 -24.82
CA PRO A 13 -45.20 20.35 -24.12
C PRO A 13 -44.51 21.55 -23.46
N SER A 14 -45.11 22.72 -23.63
CA SER A 14 -44.76 23.94 -22.89
C SER A 14 -44.88 23.75 -21.38
N PRO A 15 -44.12 24.49 -20.57
CA PRO A 15 -44.22 24.40 -19.12
C PRO A 15 -45.57 24.94 -18.66
N THR A 16 -46.50 24.04 -18.37
CA THR A 16 -47.80 24.34 -17.77
C THR A 16 -47.66 24.57 -16.27
N ALA A 17 -48.38 25.55 -15.79
CA ALA A 17 -48.51 25.99 -14.42
C ALA A 17 -48.63 24.82 -13.43
N VAL A 18 -47.95 24.95 -12.28
CA VAL A 18 -48.00 24.03 -11.15
C VAL A 18 -49.46 23.69 -10.80
N PRO A 19 -49.85 22.42 -10.77
CA PRO A 19 -51.22 22.02 -10.43
C PRO A 19 -51.57 22.47 -9.01
N PRO A 20 -52.85 22.86 -8.74
CA PRO A 20 -53.29 23.33 -7.43
C PRO A 20 -53.23 22.26 -6.32
N ASP A 21 -52.96 21.02 -6.63
CA ASP A 21 -52.84 19.95 -5.67
C ASP A 21 -51.53 20.00 -4.87
N VAL A 22 -50.41 20.50 -5.45
CA VAL A 22 -49.14 20.61 -4.73
C VAL A 22 -49.22 21.55 -3.52
N ALA A 23 -50.08 22.56 -3.59
CA ALA A 23 -50.31 23.48 -2.47
C ALA A 23 -51.14 22.83 -1.34
N LYS A 24 -52.01 21.87 -1.67
CA LYS A 24 -52.76 21.09 -0.70
C LYS A 24 -51.86 20.03 -0.02
N ASP A 25 -51.03 19.39 -0.80
CA ASP A 25 -50.07 18.40 -0.25
C ASP A 25 -49.01 19.04 0.65
N LYS A 26 -48.56 20.26 0.31
CA LYS A 26 -47.66 21.01 1.18
C LYS A 26 -48.32 21.40 2.50
N LYS A 27 -49.61 21.84 2.48
CA LYS A 27 -50.38 22.09 3.72
C LYS A 27 -50.65 20.82 4.52
N ALA A 28 -50.91 19.70 3.87
CA ALA A 28 -51.07 18.41 4.53
C ALA A 28 -49.79 17.90 5.16
N LEU A 29 -48.65 18.06 4.49
CA LEU A 29 -47.34 17.76 5.03
C LEU A 29 -46.92 18.68 6.19
N GLU A 30 -47.25 19.96 6.10
CA GLU A 30 -47.04 20.92 7.21
C GLU A 30 -47.97 20.64 8.41
N ALA A 31 -49.19 20.15 8.19
CA ALA A 31 -50.10 19.71 9.23
C ALA A 31 -49.60 18.41 9.88
N GLN A 32 -49.14 17.44 9.09
CA GLN A 32 -48.51 16.19 9.62
C GLN A 32 -47.20 16.46 10.36
N ALA A 33 -46.46 17.47 9.95
CA ALA A 33 -45.22 17.87 10.66
C ALA A 33 -45.53 18.56 12.00
N LYS A 34 -46.70 19.21 12.10
CA LYS A 34 -47.18 19.79 13.37
C LYS A 34 -47.82 18.79 14.29
N GLU A 35 -48.35 17.69 13.79
CA GLU A 35 -48.92 16.60 14.57
C GLU A 35 -47.89 15.52 14.98
N ARG A 36 -46.65 15.58 14.46
CA ARG A 36 -45.58 14.77 15.04
C ARG A 36 -45.28 15.33 16.44
N PRO A 37 -45.42 14.53 17.50
CA PRO A 37 -44.95 14.96 18.81
C PRO A 37 -43.51 15.36 18.64
N SER A 38 -43.19 16.60 18.97
CA SER A 38 -41.82 17.04 19.05
C SER A 38 -41.08 16.05 19.92
N ALA A 39 -39.98 15.50 19.42
CA ALA A 39 -39.06 14.69 20.21
C ALA A 39 -38.29 15.56 21.25
N GLY A 40 -38.96 16.58 21.75
CA GLY A 40 -38.59 17.36 22.91
C GLY A 40 -39.37 16.80 24.08
N GLY A 41 -38.67 16.21 25.04
CA GLY A 41 -39.21 15.56 26.18
C GLY A 41 -40.36 16.31 26.79
N GLU A 42 -41.45 15.59 27.13
CA GLU A 42 -42.57 16.14 27.83
C GLU A 42 -42.10 16.87 29.08
N VAL A 43 -42.57 18.11 29.20
CA VAL A 43 -42.40 18.90 30.42
C VAL A 43 -43.13 18.15 31.54
N GLY A 44 -42.39 17.33 32.28
CA GLY A 44 -42.96 16.50 33.34
C GLY A 44 -42.29 15.12 33.54
N ALA A 45 -41.39 14.70 32.65
CA ALA A 45 -40.60 13.49 32.86
C ALA A 45 -39.75 13.61 34.13
N LYS A 46 -39.87 12.65 35.05
CA LYS A 46 -39.05 12.63 36.25
C LYS A 46 -37.59 12.46 35.88
N PRO A 47 -36.63 13.09 36.58
CA PRO A 47 -35.19 12.95 36.29
C PRO A 47 -34.70 11.49 36.24
N SER A 48 -35.42 10.56 36.93
CA SER A 48 -35.12 9.13 36.87
C SER A 48 -35.43 8.49 35.51
N ASP A 49 -36.33 9.09 34.71
CA ASP A 49 -36.73 8.52 33.43
C ASP A 49 -35.76 8.94 32.29
N VAL A 50 -34.96 9.96 32.55
CA VAL A 50 -33.91 10.42 31.62
C VAL A 50 -32.69 9.48 31.61
N TYR A 51 -32.51 8.69 32.68
CA TYR A 51 -31.41 7.71 32.77
C TYR A 51 -31.84 6.28 32.48
N ALA A 52 -33.13 6.06 32.27
CA ALA A 52 -33.60 4.77 31.85
C ALA A 52 -33.37 4.57 30.37
N GLU A 53 -32.99 3.42 29.99
CA GLU A 53 -32.87 2.69 28.71
C GLU A 53 -33.24 3.42 27.39
N ASP A 54 -33.94 4.57 27.44
CA ASP A 54 -34.48 5.26 26.27
C ASP A 54 -33.43 5.98 25.39
N TRP A 55 -32.30 6.35 25.93
CA TRP A 55 -31.29 7.03 25.08
C TRP A 55 -30.68 6.08 24.06
N TRP A 56 -30.67 4.78 24.29
CA TRP A 56 -30.28 3.75 23.32
C TRP A 56 -31.37 3.47 22.30
N THR A 57 -32.64 3.65 22.68
CA THR A 57 -33.78 3.33 21.82
C THR A 57 -34.10 4.42 20.82
N GLN A 58 -33.62 5.65 21.04
CA GLN A 58 -33.86 6.80 20.14
C GLN A 58 -32.82 6.92 19.00
N VAL A 59 -31.64 6.32 19.16
CA VAL A 59 -30.61 6.30 18.13
C VAL A 59 -30.92 5.17 17.15
N ARG A 60 -31.23 5.50 15.90
CA ARG A 60 -31.35 4.53 14.82
C ARG A 60 -30.07 4.59 13.99
N PRO A 61 -29.00 3.87 14.36
CA PRO A 61 -27.79 3.86 13.60
C PRO A 61 -28.06 3.23 12.24
N SER A 62 -27.57 3.85 11.18
CA SER A 62 -27.48 3.22 9.86
C SER A 62 -26.14 2.53 9.71
N PHE A 63 -26.15 1.41 9.03
CA PHE A 63 -24.97 0.60 8.80
C PHE A 63 -24.78 0.40 7.30
N GLU A 64 -23.62 0.80 6.79
CA GLU A 64 -23.26 0.65 5.39
C GLU A 64 -22.02 -0.24 5.28
N ILE A 65 -21.96 -1.06 4.24
CA ILE A 65 -20.82 -1.92 3.95
C ILE A 65 -20.40 -1.69 2.51
N HIS A 66 -19.12 -1.39 2.34
CA HIS A 66 -18.47 -1.29 1.03
C HIS A 66 -17.24 -2.19 1.03
N GLY A 67 -16.78 -2.58 -0.13
CA GLY A 67 -15.57 -3.36 -0.21
C GLY A 67 -15.38 -4.09 -1.53
N TYR A 68 -14.58 -5.14 -1.47
CA TYR A 68 -14.34 -5.98 -2.63
C TYR A 68 -13.95 -7.40 -2.23
N TYR A 69 -14.30 -8.34 -3.08
CA TYR A 69 -13.67 -9.65 -3.14
C TYR A 69 -12.74 -9.69 -4.36
N ARG A 70 -11.51 -10.17 -4.17
CA ARG A 70 -10.49 -10.28 -5.21
C ARG A 70 -9.85 -11.65 -5.20
N LEU A 71 -9.71 -12.25 -6.38
CA LEU A 71 -8.78 -13.34 -6.66
C LEU A 71 -7.72 -12.79 -7.62
N ARG A 72 -6.44 -13.08 -7.35
CA ARG A 72 -5.30 -12.65 -8.16
C ARG A 72 -4.42 -13.85 -8.43
N ALA A 73 -4.17 -14.15 -9.71
CA ALA A 73 -3.22 -15.15 -10.16
C ALA A 73 -2.04 -14.47 -10.85
N GLU A 74 -0.84 -14.95 -10.59
CA GLU A 74 0.42 -14.36 -11.08
C GLU A 74 1.35 -15.47 -11.56
N LEU A 75 2.00 -15.24 -12.70
CA LEU A 75 3.01 -16.11 -13.26
C LEU A 75 4.26 -15.26 -13.50
N PHE A 76 5.32 -15.55 -12.77
CA PHE A 76 6.61 -14.88 -12.82
C PHE A 76 7.57 -15.74 -13.62
N HIS A 77 8.14 -15.20 -14.67
CA HIS A 77 9.14 -15.89 -15.47
C HIS A 77 10.44 -15.12 -15.48
N ASN A 78 11.53 -15.80 -15.06
CA ASN A 78 12.91 -15.29 -15.07
C ASN A 78 13.12 -13.98 -14.27
N PHE A 79 12.46 -13.83 -13.12
CA PHE A 79 12.60 -12.64 -12.29
C PHE A 79 14.00 -12.48 -11.66
N ALA A 80 14.75 -13.57 -11.56
CA ALA A 80 16.18 -13.50 -11.24
C ALA A 80 17.04 -12.96 -12.40
N LEU A 81 16.43 -12.56 -13.52
CA LEU A 81 17.08 -11.97 -14.70
C LEU A 81 18.17 -12.88 -15.35
N GLY A 82 18.10 -14.18 -15.12
CA GLY A 82 19.13 -15.11 -15.56
C GLY A 82 20.46 -14.98 -14.79
N ARG A 83 20.47 -14.22 -13.68
CA ARG A 83 21.66 -14.05 -12.85
C ARG A 83 21.94 -15.32 -12.03
N THR A 84 23.23 -15.53 -11.79
CA THR A 84 23.74 -16.51 -10.82
C THR A 84 24.35 -15.72 -9.68
N ASP A 85 23.60 -15.53 -8.62
CA ASP A 85 24.01 -14.77 -7.44
C ASP A 85 24.30 -15.73 -6.28
N ASP A 86 25.10 -15.30 -5.31
CA ASP A 86 25.34 -16.04 -4.09
C ASP A 86 24.06 -16.13 -3.24
N PRO A 87 23.83 -17.25 -2.53
CA PRO A 87 22.66 -17.40 -1.67
C PRO A 87 22.50 -16.23 -0.68
N GLY A 88 21.34 -15.58 -0.69
CA GLY A 88 21.02 -14.44 0.16
C GLY A 88 21.36 -13.08 -0.45
N THR A 89 21.93 -13.01 -1.66
CA THR A 89 22.20 -11.78 -2.39
C THR A 89 21.39 -11.67 -3.69
N GLU A 90 20.53 -12.65 -3.95
CA GLU A 90 19.73 -12.71 -5.16
C GLU A 90 18.75 -11.52 -5.26
N LEU A 91 18.62 -10.98 -6.45
CA LEU A 91 17.61 -9.93 -6.73
C LEU A 91 16.18 -10.47 -6.61
N TRP A 92 16.01 -11.76 -6.85
CA TRP A 92 14.74 -12.46 -6.75
C TRP A 92 14.94 -13.90 -6.30
N PRO A 93 14.15 -14.40 -5.34
CA PRO A 93 14.28 -15.79 -4.87
C PRO A 93 14.12 -16.79 -6.01
N GLN A 94 15.06 -17.72 -6.11
CA GLN A 94 15.01 -18.82 -7.07
C GLN A 94 14.01 -19.89 -6.61
N PRO A 95 13.36 -20.61 -7.56
CA PRO A 95 12.57 -21.77 -7.19
C PRO A 95 13.42 -22.80 -6.42
N PRO A 96 12.97 -23.27 -5.24
CA PRO A 96 13.76 -24.19 -4.40
C PRO A 96 13.94 -25.58 -5.00
N ASP A 97 13.16 -25.94 -6.01
CA ASP A 97 13.30 -27.17 -6.78
C ASP A 97 14.52 -27.16 -7.71
N ASN A 98 15.12 -26.02 -7.97
CA ASN A 98 16.37 -25.92 -8.71
C ASN A 98 17.59 -26.40 -7.92
N SER A 99 17.57 -26.27 -6.60
CA SER A 99 18.66 -26.69 -5.76
C SER A 99 18.18 -27.10 -4.38
N TYR A 100 18.77 -28.13 -3.87
CA TYR A 100 18.50 -28.65 -2.56
C TYR A 100 19.83 -28.95 -1.88
N ARG A 101 19.96 -28.58 -0.63
CA ARG A 101 21.19 -28.82 0.15
C ARG A 101 21.10 -30.14 0.86
N THR A 102 22.02 -31.07 0.57
CA THR A 102 22.10 -32.30 1.32
C THR A 102 22.74 -32.07 2.69
N LEU A 103 22.07 -32.54 3.74
CA LEU A 103 22.59 -32.45 5.11
C LEU A 103 23.89 -33.24 5.34
N GLN A 104 24.10 -34.27 4.54
CA GLN A 104 25.26 -35.15 4.69
C GLN A 104 26.54 -34.62 4.05
N THR A 105 26.45 -33.96 2.94
CA THR A 105 27.61 -33.49 2.17
C THR A 105 27.74 -31.99 2.07
N ASN A 106 26.74 -31.26 2.55
CA ASN A 106 26.62 -29.80 2.41
C ASN A 106 26.70 -29.33 0.94
N GLN A 107 26.35 -30.18 -0.01
CA GLN A 107 26.37 -29.91 -1.44
C GLN A 107 24.98 -29.55 -1.92
N ASN A 108 24.91 -28.63 -2.85
CA ASN A 108 23.69 -28.31 -3.55
C ASN A 108 23.35 -29.40 -4.56
N VAL A 109 22.16 -29.96 -4.47
CA VAL A 109 21.63 -30.96 -5.39
C VAL A 109 20.42 -30.33 -6.10
N LYS A 110 20.36 -30.42 -7.42
CA LYS A 110 19.19 -30.01 -8.19
C LYS A 110 18.14 -31.11 -8.16
N LEU A 111 16.90 -30.76 -7.86
CA LEU A 111 15.78 -31.71 -7.68
C LEU A 111 14.87 -31.81 -8.91
N CYS A 112 15.32 -31.44 -10.07
CA CYS A 112 14.45 -31.36 -11.21
C CYS A 112 14.98 -32.13 -12.43
N GLY A 113 14.13 -32.44 -13.39
CA GLY A 113 14.40 -33.24 -14.58
C GLY A 113 13.40 -34.39 -14.73
N ASP A 114 13.29 -34.89 -15.94
CA ASP A 114 12.37 -35.99 -16.27
C ASP A 114 12.83 -37.34 -15.68
N ASP A 115 14.12 -37.48 -15.39
CA ASP A 115 14.67 -38.65 -14.69
C ASP A 115 14.98 -38.30 -13.25
N PRO A 116 14.25 -38.86 -12.26
CA PRO A 116 14.54 -38.62 -10.85
C PRO A 116 15.94 -39.06 -10.39
N ARG A 117 16.67 -39.82 -11.23
CA ARG A 117 18.06 -40.21 -11.01
C ARG A 117 19.06 -39.27 -11.67
N ASN A 118 18.63 -38.42 -12.59
CA ASN A 118 19.45 -37.43 -13.28
C ASN A 118 19.04 -36.03 -12.87
N LEU A 119 19.53 -35.57 -11.76
CA LEU A 119 19.23 -34.26 -11.14
C LEU A 119 19.98 -33.09 -11.82
N GLN A 120 20.58 -33.31 -12.96
CA GLN A 120 21.27 -32.29 -13.73
C GLN A 120 20.32 -31.71 -14.80
N ASN A 121 20.35 -30.43 -15.04
CA ASN A 121 19.67 -29.73 -16.12
C ASN A 121 18.25 -29.19 -15.87
N CYS A 122 17.92 -28.86 -14.65
CA CYS A 122 16.74 -28.03 -14.49
C CYS A 122 17.10 -26.59 -14.16
N GLU A 123 16.60 -25.76 -14.95
CA GLU A 123 16.63 -24.32 -14.73
C GLU A 123 15.19 -23.80 -14.71
N ALA A 124 14.43 -24.23 -13.70
CA ALA A 124 13.09 -23.68 -13.53
C ALA A 124 13.21 -22.17 -13.33
N LYS A 125 12.68 -21.42 -14.29
CA LYS A 125 12.68 -19.95 -14.25
C LYS A 125 11.29 -19.38 -13.98
N THR A 126 10.29 -20.26 -13.83
CA THR A 126 8.89 -19.87 -13.72
C THR A 126 8.33 -20.21 -12.36
N GLN A 127 7.73 -19.22 -11.73
CA GLN A 127 7.00 -19.34 -10.48
C GLN A 127 5.56 -18.92 -10.72
N ALA A 128 4.61 -19.59 -10.12
CA ALA A 128 3.21 -19.26 -10.23
C ALA A 128 2.55 -19.29 -8.85
N GLY A 129 1.58 -18.42 -8.67
CA GLY A 129 0.81 -18.37 -7.44
C GLY A 129 -0.54 -17.70 -7.66
N ALA A 130 -1.46 -17.94 -6.76
CA ALA A 130 -2.71 -17.22 -6.72
C ALA A 130 -3.10 -16.95 -5.28
N ASN A 131 -3.70 -15.80 -5.04
CA ASN A 131 -4.16 -15.40 -3.72
C ASN A 131 -5.54 -14.74 -3.78
N MET A 132 -6.20 -14.69 -2.64
CA MET A 132 -7.49 -14.06 -2.51
C MET A 132 -7.51 -13.08 -1.34
N ARG A 133 -8.39 -12.07 -1.42
CA ARG A 133 -8.71 -11.14 -0.35
C ARG A 133 -10.18 -10.79 -0.41
N PHE A 134 -10.80 -10.73 0.76
CA PHE A 134 -12.14 -10.20 0.92
C PHE A 134 -12.08 -9.03 1.91
N ARG A 135 -12.12 -7.81 1.37
CA ARG A 135 -12.08 -6.57 2.16
C ARG A 135 -13.48 -6.06 2.40
N ILE A 136 -13.79 -5.75 3.64
CA ILE A 136 -15.01 -5.08 4.05
C ILE A 136 -14.67 -3.76 4.74
N ASN A 137 -15.37 -2.71 4.38
CA ASN A 137 -15.27 -1.37 4.96
C ASN A 137 -16.63 -1.02 5.59
N PRO A 138 -16.90 -1.46 6.83
CA PRO A 138 -18.15 -1.13 7.51
C PRO A 138 -18.12 0.32 8.01
N GLU A 139 -19.24 1.02 7.82
CA GLU A 139 -19.49 2.36 8.33
C GLU A 139 -20.73 2.33 9.24
N LEU A 140 -20.57 2.68 10.50
CA LEU A 140 -21.66 2.82 11.47
C LEU A 140 -21.94 4.31 11.67
N HIS A 141 -23.06 4.78 11.18
CA HIS A 141 -23.55 6.14 11.40
C HIS A 141 -24.41 6.14 12.67
N VAL A 142 -23.84 6.59 13.78
CA VAL A 142 -24.55 6.72 15.06
C VAL A 142 -25.52 7.90 15.02
N SER A 143 -25.10 9.00 14.35
CA SER A 143 -25.92 10.17 14.06
C SER A 143 -25.33 10.89 12.85
N ASP A 144 -25.96 11.98 12.40
CA ASP A 144 -25.46 12.83 11.30
C ASP A 144 -24.06 13.39 11.57
N ASN A 145 -23.68 13.49 12.84
CA ASN A 145 -22.40 14.08 13.27
C ASN A 145 -21.39 13.06 13.78
N ILE A 146 -21.82 11.82 14.06
CA ILE A 146 -20.97 10.80 14.69
C ILE A 146 -21.00 9.54 13.85
N ARG A 147 -19.83 9.07 13.46
CA ARG A 147 -19.69 7.80 12.75
C ARG A 147 -18.42 7.07 13.15
N VAL A 148 -18.49 5.75 13.05
CA VAL A 148 -17.35 4.86 13.25
C VAL A 148 -17.11 4.11 11.95
N MET A 149 -15.89 4.12 11.50
CA MET A 149 -15.47 3.51 10.25
C MET A 149 -14.41 2.44 10.54
N ALA A 150 -14.46 1.35 9.81
CA ALA A 150 -13.44 0.32 9.91
C ALA A 150 -13.04 -0.23 8.53
N GLN A 151 -11.91 -0.91 8.48
CA GLN A 151 -11.47 -1.69 7.35
C GLN A 151 -10.95 -3.03 7.86
N ILE A 152 -11.54 -4.09 7.36
CA ILE A 152 -11.24 -5.46 7.78
C ILE A 152 -10.95 -6.28 6.52
N ASP A 153 -9.80 -6.94 6.50
CA ASP A 153 -9.47 -7.90 5.46
C ASP A 153 -9.69 -9.33 6.00
N LEU A 154 -10.53 -10.05 5.30
CA LEU A 154 -10.72 -11.48 5.49
C LEU A 154 -9.91 -12.20 4.41
N LEU A 155 -9.21 -13.28 4.77
CA LEU A 155 -8.35 -14.03 3.85
C LEU A 155 -7.31 -13.12 3.16
N ASP A 156 -6.68 -12.22 3.92
CA ASP A 156 -5.78 -11.17 3.40
C ASP A 156 -4.58 -11.77 2.66
N ASN A 157 -4.62 -11.71 1.33
CA ASN A 157 -3.65 -12.33 0.42
C ASN A 157 -3.43 -13.84 0.69
N LEU A 158 -4.46 -14.52 1.19
CA LEU A 158 -4.37 -15.95 1.42
C LEU A 158 -4.07 -16.69 0.11
N VAL A 159 -2.97 -17.44 0.09
CA VAL A 159 -2.56 -18.24 -1.08
C VAL A 159 -3.54 -19.39 -1.28
N LEU A 160 -3.98 -19.59 -2.52
CA LEU A 160 -4.84 -20.73 -2.87
C LEU A 160 -4.10 -22.04 -2.62
N GLY A 161 -4.76 -23.00 -1.99
CA GLY A 161 -4.15 -24.26 -1.61
C GLY A 161 -3.20 -24.13 -0.40
N SER A 162 -3.46 -23.17 0.51
CA SER A 162 -2.61 -22.92 1.67
C SER A 162 -2.21 -24.20 2.41
N THR A 163 -0.92 -24.29 2.78
CA THR A 163 -0.31 -25.47 3.38
C THR A 163 -0.45 -25.40 4.90
N PRO A 164 -1.14 -26.34 5.55
CA PRO A 164 -1.23 -26.39 7.00
C PRO A 164 0.11 -26.81 7.64
N ASN A 165 0.30 -26.45 8.91
CA ASN A 165 1.39 -26.95 9.73
C ASN A 165 1.31 -28.48 9.81
N GLY A 166 2.45 -29.15 9.72
CA GLY A 166 2.54 -30.60 9.74
C GLY A 166 2.67 -31.27 8.37
N TYR A 167 2.45 -30.53 7.29
CA TYR A 167 2.95 -30.89 5.97
C TYR A 167 4.32 -30.22 5.81
N ALA A 168 5.26 -30.59 6.64
CA ALA A 168 6.58 -30.02 6.61
C ALA A 168 7.36 -30.61 5.43
N ASN A 169 7.31 -29.92 4.30
CA ASN A 169 8.22 -30.18 3.18
C ASN A 169 9.52 -29.37 3.31
N GLN A 170 9.73 -28.67 4.42
CA GLN A 170 11.01 -28.01 4.65
C GLN A 170 11.96 -28.98 5.35
N PRO A 171 13.11 -29.29 4.74
CA PRO A 171 14.19 -29.94 5.44
C PRO A 171 14.61 -29.04 6.61
N ALA A 172 14.46 -29.52 7.83
CA ALA A 172 14.90 -28.78 8.99
C ALA A 172 16.42 -28.65 8.92
N LEU A 173 16.92 -27.43 8.91
CA LEU A 173 18.35 -27.12 9.00
C LEU A 173 18.97 -27.58 10.37
N SER A 174 18.14 -27.96 11.32
CA SER A 174 18.56 -28.41 12.66
C SER A 174 17.69 -29.55 13.16
N GLY A 175 17.78 -30.70 12.53
CA GLY A 175 17.53 -32.03 13.13
C GLY A 175 16.17 -32.33 13.80
N GLY A 176 15.15 -31.52 13.63
CA GLY A 176 13.87 -31.77 14.27
C GLY A 176 12.69 -31.61 13.32
N TYR A 177 12.16 -32.72 12.80
CA TYR A 177 10.89 -32.72 12.11
C TYR A 177 9.75 -32.91 13.11
N THR A 178 8.90 -31.98 13.26
CA THR A 178 7.56 -32.22 13.79
C THR A 178 6.59 -32.48 12.63
N THR A 179 6.65 -33.69 12.11
CA THR A 179 5.64 -34.17 11.19
C THR A 179 4.44 -34.66 11.99
N VAL A 180 3.51 -33.78 12.26
CA VAL A 180 2.16 -34.24 12.55
C VAL A 180 1.51 -34.52 11.20
N ALA A 181 1.58 -35.77 10.75
CA ALA A 181 0.89 -36.23 9.56
C ALA A 181 -0.61 -36.08 9.77
N ARG A 182 -1.19 -34.98 9.33
CA ARG A 182 -2.63 -34.85 9.26
C ARG A 182 -3.14 -35.54 8.00
N GLY A 183 -3.46 -36.82 8.13
CA GLY A 183 -4.23 -37.57 7.13
C GLY A 183 -3.50 -37.97 5.85
N GLY A 184 -2.19 -37.79 5.75
CA GLY A 184 -1.43 -38.25 4.60
C GLY A 184 -0.76 -39.60 4.86
N TYR A 185 -0.77 -40.50 3.89
CA TYR A 185 0.01 -41.74 3.93
C TYR A 185 1.39 -41.50 3.32
N SER A 186 2.44 -41.85 4.03
CA SER A 186 3.78 -41.87 3.45
C SER A 186 3.85 -42.94 2.34
N PRO A 187 4.37 -42.63 1.14
CA PRO A 187 5.05 -41.41 0.70
C PRO A 187 4.10 -40.35 0.06
N LEU A 188 2.81 -40.54 0.08
CA LEU A 188 1.87 -39.72 -0.67
C LEU A 188 1.63 -38.33 -0.05
N GLY A 189 1.82 -38.18 1.28
CA GLY A 189 1.74 -36.88 1.97
C GLY A 189 0.54 -36.02 1.56
N ALA A 190 0.82 -34.81 1.14
CA ALA A 190 -0.21 -33.86 0.72
C ALA A 190 -1.01 -34.32 -0.51
N PHE A 191 -0.46 -35.17 -1.37
CA PHE A 191 -1.16 -35.71 -2.54
C PHE A 191 -2.42 -36.50 -2.16
N ALA A 192 -2.40 -37.21 -1.02
CA ALA A 192 -3.53 -38.03 -0.56
C ALA A 192 -4.58 -37.22 0.22
N THR A 193 -4.46 -35.91 0.31
CA THR A 193 -5.34 -35.07 1.10
C THR A 193 -6.06 -34.02 0.26
N THR A 194 -7.21 -33.57 0.75
CA THR A 194 -7.89 -32.38 0.25
C THR A 194 -7.61 -31.21 1.16
N GLN A 195 -7.82 -30.00 0.68
CA GLN A 195 -7.67 -28.81 1.51
C GLN A 195 -8.72 -28.83 2.62
N TRP A 196 -8.25 -28.65 3.85
CA TRP A 196 -9.07 -28.36 5.02
C TRP A 196 -8.88 -26.91 5.41
N ALA A 197 -9.79 -26.35 6.20
CA ALA A 197 -9.56 -25.06 6.83
C ALA A 197 -8.38 -25.19 7.82
N PRO A 198 -7.17 -24.74 7.47
CA PRO A 198 -6.01 -24.93 8.31
C PRO A 198 -6.09 -24.03 9.53
N THR A 199 -5.73 -24.55 10.70
CA THR A 199 -5.72 -23.79 11.96
C THR A 199 -4.36 -23.15 12.23
N ALA A 200 -3.30 -23.64 11.61
CA ALA A 200 -1.93 -23.13 11.75
C ALA A 200 -1.10 -23.50 10.53
N GLY A 201 -0.06 -22.73 10.22
CA GLY A 201 0.90 -22.97 9.15
C GLY A 201 1.08 -21.79 8.22
N TYR A 202 1.97 -21.97 7.24
CA TYR A 202 2.14 -21.01 6.16
C TYR A 202 0.84 -20.88 5.37
N ASN A 203 0.42 -19.64 5.15
CA ASN A 203 -0.82 -19.36 4.41
C ASN A 203 -2.05 -20.08 5.01
N SER A 204 -2.06 -20.26 6.32
CA SER A 204 -3.20 -20.85 7.02
C SER A 204 -4.29 -19.81 7.27
N THR A 205 -5.48 -20.29 7.66
CA THR A 205 -6.58 -19.41 8.06
C THR A 205 -6.45 -18.86 9.49
N GLN A 206 -5.41 -19.22 10.23
CA GLN A 206 -5.24 -18.82 11.64
C GLN A 206 -5.27 -17.32 11.84
N ASN A 207 -4.67 -16.55 10.93
CA ASN A 207 -4.64 -15.08 10.94
C ASN A 207 -5.38 -14.49 9.74
N SER A 208 -6.44 -15.14 9.28
CA SER A 208 -7.15 -14.73 8.07
C SER A 208 -8.05 -13.51 8.27
N ILE A 209 -8.25 -13.09 9.50
CA ILE A 209 -8.99 -11.86 9.82
C ILE A 209 -7.99 -10.82 10.30
N SER A 210 -7.85 -9.76 9.54
CA SER A 210 -6.97 -8.65 9.87
C SER A 210 -7.75 -7.35 9.92
N VAL A 211 -7.92 -6.80 11.12
CA VAL A 211 -8.47 -5.46 11.28
C VAL A 211 -7.39 -4.46 10.94
N LYS A 212 -7.50 -3.84 9.78
CA LYS A 212 -6.51 -2.87 9.29
C LYS A 212 -6.64 -1.53 9.96
N ARG A 213 -7.87 -1.05 10.15
CA ARG A 213 -8.17 0.30 10.64
C ARG A 213 -9.49 0.32 11.37
N VAL A 214 -9.58 1.15 12.41
CA VAL A 214 -10.84 1.53 13.07
C VAL A 214 -10.67 2.94 13.60
N TRP A 215 -11.59 3.84 13.25
CA TRP A 215 -11.55 5.22 13.74
C TRP A 215 -12.93 5.81 13.89
N GLY A 216 -13.04 6.77 14.79
CA GLY A 216 -14.24 7.58 15.00
C GLY A 216 -14.12 8.95 14.33
N GLU A 217 -15.23 9.47 13.87
CA GLU A 217 -15.36 10.83 13.35
C GLU A 217 -16.48 11.55 14.09
N TYR A 218 -16.20 12.76 14.56
CA TYR A 218 -17.18 13.62 15.21
C TYR A 218 -17.14 15.03 14.59
N MET A 219 -18.24 15.39 13.93
CA MET A 219 -18.43 16.72 13.35
C MET A 219 -18.88 17.68 14.43
N THR A 220 -18.02 18.61 14.78
CA THR A 220 -18.30 19.71 15.70
C THR A 220 -18.64 20.98 14.94
N PRO A 221 -19.23 22.01 15.58
CA PRO A 221 -19.45 23.31 14.96
C PRO A 221 -18.16 24.02 14.47
N LEU A 222 -16.99 23.67 15.02
CA LEU A 222 -15.69 24.24 14.69
C LEU A 222 -14.95 23.45 13.62
N GLY A 223 -15.24 22.17 13.45
CA GLY A 223 -14.55 21.28 12.52
C GLY A 223 -14.77 19.81 12.82
N LEU A 224 -14.04 18.97 12.12
CA LEU A 224 -14.10 17.53 12.22
C LEU A 224 -12.98 17.01 13.13
N LEU A 225 -13.33 16.34 14.21
CA LEU A 225 -12.43 15.55 15.03
C LEU A 225 -12.40 14.11 14.52
N ARG A 226 -11.21 13.57 14.30
CA ARG A 226 -10.98 12.16 13.93
C ARG A 226 -9.99 11.55 14.92
N PHE A 227 -10.25 10.32 15.35
CA PHE A 227 -9.39 9.63 16.33
C PHE A 227 -9.43 8.11 16.15
N GLY A 228 -8.30 7.48 16.34
CA GLY A 228 -8.11 6.04 16.20
C GLY A 228 -7.13 5.69 15.08
N ARG A 229 -7.12 4.43 14.67
CA ARG A 229 -6.28 3.95 13.56
C ARG A 229 -6.96 4.26 12.24
N MET A 230 -6.42 5.24 11.51
CA MET A 230 -7.03 5.76 10.29
C MET A 230 -6.08 5.70 9.08
N PRO A 231 -6.63 5.74 7.84
CA PRO A 231 -5.81 5.81 6.63
C PRO A 231 -5.03 7.13 6.58
N SER A 232 -3.79 7.04 6.07
CA SER A 232 -2.98 8.20 5.74
C SER A 232 -2.78 8.26 4.24
N GLN A 233 -3.31 9.32 3.61
CA GLN A 233 -3.19 9.57 2.17
C GLN A 233 -2.84 11.03 1.94
N TRP A 234 -1.84 11.28 1.10
CA TRP A 234 -1.49 12.60 0.65
C TRP A 234 -1.09 12.58 -0.82
N GLY A 235 -1.47 13.63 -1.55
CA GLY A 235 -1.11 13.82 -2.95
C GLY A 235 -1.36 12.60 -3.85
N LEU A 236 -0.35 12.26 -4.62
CA LEU A 236 -0.32 11.07 -5.48
C LEU A 236 0.00 9.76 -4.72
N GLY A 237 0.24 9.86 -3.42
CA GLY A 237 0.60 8.72 -2.59
C GLY A 237 2.08 8.34 -2.66
N MET A 238 2.95 9.31 -2.94
CA MET A 238 4.38 9.08 -3.02
C MET A 238 4.99 8.78 -1.65
N VAL A 239 4.56 9.51 -0.61
CA VAL A 239 5.02 9.31 0.78
C VAL A 239 3.99 8.58 1.61
N ALA A 240 2.73 9.01 1.57
CA ALA A 240 1.63 8.43 2.33
C ALA A 240 0.52 7.95 1.38
N ASN A 241 0.31 6.64 1.33
CA ASN A 241 -0.67 5.98 0.48
C ASN A 241 -1.60 5.12 1.32
N SER A 242 -2.90 5.37 1.24
CA SER A 242 -3.92 4.66 2.03
C SER A 242 -4.07 3.18 1.67
N GLY A 243 -3.63 2.76 0.49
CA GLY A 243 -3.74 1.37 0.06
C GLY A 243 -5.18 0.90 -0.16
N ASP A 244 -6.08 1.79 -0.57
CA ASP A 244 -7.51 1.46 -0.74
C ASP A 244 -7.82 0.78 -2.09
N GLY A 245 -6.89 0.80 -3.03
CA GLY A 245 -7.05 0.13 -4.32
C GLY A 245 -7.20 -1.39 -4.20
N TYR A 246 -7.98 -2.00 -5.10
CA TYR A 246 -8.16 -3.46 -5.15
C TYR A 246 -6.85 -4.23 -5.45
N ASP A 247 -5.86 -3.58 -6.04
CA ASP A 247 -4.51 -4.14 -6.30
C ASP A 247 -3.46 -3.72 -5.27
N SER A 248 -3.87 -3.02 -4.21
CA SER A 248 -2.99 -2.59 -3.13
C SER A 248 -2.59 -3.74 -2.22
N ASP A 249 -1.31 -3.83 -1.90
CA ASP A 249 -0.76 -4.78 -0.94
C ASP A 249 -0.20 -4.09 0.32
N TYR A 250 0.11 -2.80 0.22
CA TYR A 250 0.65 -1.98 1.29
C TYR A 250 -0.30 -0.82 1.60
N ALA A 251 -0.25 -0.31 2.82
CA ALA A 251 -1.08 0.80 3.24
C ALA A 251 -0.39 1.61 4.33
N SER A 252 -0.46 2.93 4.22
CA SER A 252 -0.13 3.82 5.32
C SER A 252 -1.32 3.94 6.24
N THR A 253 -1.12 3.56 7.49
CA THR A 253 -2.06 3.78 8.59
C THR A 253 -1.40 4.58 9.68
N ALA A 254 -2.17 5.37 10.41
CA ALA A 254 -1.68 6.11 11.56
C ALA A 254 -2.66 5.95 12.73
N ASP A 255 -2.13 5.61 13.89
CA ASP A 255 -2.83 5.78 15.15
C ASP A 255 -2.74 7.26 15.48
N ARG A 256 -3.88 7.98 15.36
CA ARG A 256 -3.88 9.43 15.21
C ARG A 256 -5.06 10.08 15.90
N ILE A 257 -4.81 11.25 16.49
CA ILE A 257 -5.82 12.23 16.84
C ILE A 257 -5.65 13.41 15.91
N MET A 258 -6.68 13.77 15.13
CA MET A 258 -6.61 14.81 14.12
C MET A 258 -7.82 15.73 14.19
N PHE A 259 -7.60 17.02 14.11
CA PHE A 259 -8.66 18.02 13.99
C PHE A 259 -8.54 18.75 12.66
N VAL A 260 -9.63 18.78 11.91
CA VAL A 260 -9.71 19.43 10.59
C VAL A 260 -10.73 20.55 10.65
N THR A 261 -10.34 21.74 10.25
CA THR A 261 -11.25 22.88 10.09
C THR A 261 -11.01 23.55 8.75
N GLY A 262 -11.87 24.46 8.35
CA GLY A 262 -11.66 25.14 7.06
C GLY A 262 -12.68 26.22 6.74
N ILE A 263 -12.36 26.97 5.70
CA ILE A 263 -13.19 28.06 5.15
C ILE A 263 -13.80 27.56 3.84
N LYS A 264 -15.03 27.03 3.90
CA LYS A 264 -15.73 26.46 2.72
C LYS A 264 -15.81 27.43 1.52
N LYS A 265 -15.93 28.74 1.77
CA LYS A 265 -15.97 29.74 0.68
C LYS A 265 -14.68 29.83 -0.13
N LEU A 266 -13.55 29.46 0.46
CA LEU A 266 -12.23 29.47 -0.16
C LEU A 266 -11.76 28.06 -0.57
N ASP A 267 -12.56 27.03 -0.28
CA ASP A 267 -12.19 25.62 -0.41
C ASP A 267 -10.88 25.27 0.35
N LEU A 268 -10.58 26.04 1.40
CA LEU A 268 -9.34 25.94 2.15
C LEU A 268 -9.58 25.21 3.48
N TYR A 269 -8.78 24.19 3.74
CA TYR A 269 -8.84 23.36 4.92
C TYR A 269 -7.46 23.34 5.61
N VAL A 270 -7.48 23.31 6.93
CA VAL A 270 -6.29 23.20 7.77
C VAL A 270 -6.52 22.06 8.76
N ALA A 271 -5.51 21.26 8.99
CA ALA A 271 -5.56 20.20 9.98
C ALA A 271 -4.29 20.13 10.82
N GLY A 272 -4.46 19.78 12.09
CA GLY A 272 -3.39 19.36 12.99
C GLY A 272 -3.56 17.91 13.37
N ALA A 273 -2.48 17.16 13.43
CA ALA A 273 -2.46 15.75 13.78
C ALA A 273 -1.38 15.44 14.82
N TRP A 274 -1.73 14.57 15.73
CA TRP A 274 -0.83 13.93 16.65
C TRP A 274 -0.89 12.43 16.43
N ASP A 275 0.24 11.86 16.00
CA ASP A 275 0.36 10.47 15.60
C ASP A 275 1.19 9.68 16.61
N PHE A 276 0.86 8.41 16.77
CA PHE A 276 1.54 7.43 17.60
C PHE A 276 2.10 6.31 16.70
N PRO A 277 3.23 6.52 15.99
CA PRO A 277 3.74 5.55 15.04
C PRO A 277 4.25 4.27 15.68
N ASN A 278 4.86 4.37 16.85
CA ASN A 278 5.43 3.24 17.58
C ASN A 278 5.60 3.61 19.05
N ASP A 279 5.15 2.74 19.93
CA ASP A 279 5.19 2.87 21.39
C ASP A 279 6.45 2.26 22.00
N GLY A 280 7.38 1.81 21.15
CA GLY A 280 8.62 1.20 21.58
C GLY A 280 8.46 -0.21 22.20
N PRO A 281 9.58 -0.85 22.52
CA PRO A 281 9.56 -2.20 23.09
C PRO A 281 9.37 -2.23 24.62
N THR A 282 9.31 -1.08 25.31
CA THR A 282 9.12 -1.03 26.76
C THR A 282 7.69 -1.09 27.23
N SER A 283 6.73 -1.10 26.32
CA SER A 283 5.31 -1.27 26.64
C SER A 283 5.04 -2.51 27.46
N ALA A 284 4.29 -2.36 28.54
CA ALA A 284 3.89 -3.49 29.37
C ALA A 284 2.88 -4.35 28.65
N ARG A 285 3.04 -5.65 28.74
CA ARG A 285 2.04 -6.59 28.25
C ARG A 285 0.78 -6.50 29.11
N LEU A 286 -0.37 -6.67 28.46
CA LEU A 286 -1.62 -6.88 29.15
C LEU A 286 -1.51 -8.15 29.98
N ASN A 287 -1.72 -8.06 31.30
CA ASN A 287 -1.83 -9.19 32.19
C ASN A 287 -3.12 -9.07 33.00
N GLU A 288 -3.55 -10.21 33.58
CA GLU A 288 -4.81 -10.27 34.32
C GLU A 288 -4.79 -9.37 35.58
N ALA A 289 -3.62 -9.11 36.15
CA ALA A 289 -3.51 -8.30 37.37
C ALA A 289 -3.62 -6.80 37.09
N GLU A 290 -3.17 -6.34 35.93
CA GLU A 290 -3.09 -4.91 35.57
C GLU A 290 -4.28 -4.47 34.71
N GLY A 291 -4.94 -5.40 34.04
CA GLY A 291 -6.15 -5.18 33.26
C GLY A 291 -5.96 -4.50 31.91
N GLN A 292 -4.88 -3.72 31.72
CA GLN A 292 -4.59 -3.02 30.47
C GLN A 292 -3.08 -2.88 30.25
N PRO A 293 -2.62 -2.82 28.99
CA PRO A 293 -1.24 -2.49 28.69
C PRO A 293 -0.98 -1.02 29.02
N TYR A 294 0.26 -0.71 29.43
CA TYR A 294 0.73 0.66 29.61
C TYR A 294 2.20 0.74 29.19
N ASP A 295 2.59 1.91 28.75
CA ASP A 295 3.96 2.22 28.41
C ASP A 295 4.79 2.51 29.65
N ARG A 296 6.02 1.96 29.71
CA ARG A 296 6.95 2.12 30.83
C ARG A 296 7.95 3.25 30.61
N ALA A 297 8.19 3.64 29.36
CA ALA A 297 9.15 4.66 29.00
C ALA A 297 8.71 5.43 27.78
N GLN A 298 8.78 6.75 27.87
CA GLN A 298 8.46 7.66 26.77
C GLN A 298 9.68 7.93 25.87
N GLY A 299 10.86 7.44 26.22
CA GLY A 299 12.10 7.73 25.50
C GLY A 299 12.28 6.92 24.23
N ASP A 300 11.69 5.73 24.16
CA ASP A 300 11.75 4.83 23.01
C ASP A 300 10.57 4.98 22.04
N ASP A 301 9.59 5.82 22.40
CA ASP A 301 8.50 6.17 21.52
C ASP A 301 8.97 6.93 20.29
N VAL A 302 8.30 6.63 19.17
CA VAL A 302 8.35 7.49 18.00
C VAL A 302 7.20 8.50 18.08
N GLY A 303 7.53 9.73 18.42
CA GLY A 303 6.57 10.84 18.40
C GLY A 303 6.43 11.43 17.00
N GLN A 304 5.21 11.76 16.59
CA GLN A 304 4.98 12.41 15.31
C GLN A 304 3.88 13.46 15.40
N TYR A 305 4.14 14.63 14.83
CA TYR A 305 3.19 15.73 14.74
C TYR A 305 3.05 16.15 13.28
N GLY A 306 1.81 16.34 12.83
CA GLY A 306 1.47 16.71 11.46
C GLY A 306 0.71 18.02 11.39
N ALA A 307 1.00 18.82 10.38
CA ALA A 307 0.24 19.99 10.01
C ALA A 307 -0.10 19.93 8.51
N ILE A 308 -1.34 20.22 8.16
CA ILE A 308 -1.82 20.18 6.77
C ILE A 308 -2.51 21.50 6.45
N ILE A 309 -2.20 22.03 5.29
CA ILE A 309 -2.99 23.10 4.65
C ILE A 309 -3.30 22.66 3.23
N VAL A 310 -4.57 22.63 2.87
CA VAL A 310 -4.99 22.17 1.55
C VAL A 310 -6.15 22.98 1.01
N ARG A 311 -6.04 23.42 -0.24
CA ARG A 311 -7.13 23.91 -1.04
C ARG A 311 -7.63 22.77 -1.93
N LYS A 312 -8.89 22.36 -1.73
CA LYS A 312 -9.52 21.29 -2.50
C LYS A 312 -10.95 21.68 -2.84
N ARG A 313 -11.19 21.89 -4.11
CA ARG A 313 -12.50 22.24 -4.65
C ARG A 313 -13.49 21.10 -4.40
N ASP A 314 -14.70 21.42 -4.00
CA ASP A 314 -15.78 20.44 -3.86
C ASP A 314 -15.96 19.67 -5.18
N PRO A 315 -16.07 18.32 -5.17
CA PRO A 315 -16.13 17.51 -6.39
C PRO A 315 -17.28 17.86 -7.33
N GLN A 316 -18.44 18.27 -6.82
CA GLN A 316 -19.58 18.67 -7.65
C GLN A 316 -19.33 20.04 -8.30
N LEU A 317 -18.83 21.00 -7.54
CA LEU A 317 -18.46 22.31 -8.05
C LEU A 317 -17.33 22.21 -9.07
N GLN A 318 -16.34 21.36 -8.81
CA GLN A 318 -15.25 21.06 -9.74
C GLN A 318 -15.78 20.56 -11.10
N ARG A 319 -16.76 19.64 -11.09
CA ARG A 319 -17.38 19.14 -12.34
C ARG A 319 -18.09 20.27 -13.09
N LEU A 320 -18.77 21.16 -12.38
CA LEU A 320 -19.44 22.33 -12.98
C LEU A 320 -18.44 23.33 -13.57
N ASP A 321 -17.36 23.64 -12.84
CA ASP A 321 -16.31 24.55 -13.30
C ASP A 321 -15.65 24.01 -14.58
N LEU A 322 -15.29 22.72 -14.60
CA LEU A 322 -14.72 22.05 -15.77
C LEU A 322 -15.70 22.03 -16.96
N ALA A 323 -17.01 21.84 -16.72
CA ALA A 323 -18.03 21.88 -17.77
C ALA A 323 -18.19 23.29 -18.38
N ARG A 324 -17.96 24.35 -17.59
CA ARG A 324 -17.91 25.73 -18.05
C ARG A 324 -16.63 26.05 -18.81
N GLY A 325 -15.60 25.24 -18.66
CA GLY A 325 -14.27 25.45 -19.24
C GLY A 325 -13.35 26.28 -18.36
N ASP A 326 -13.66 26.37 -17.07
CA ASP A 326 -12.81 27.02 -16.08
C ASP A 326 -11.64 26.11 -15.66
N ILE A 327 -10.54 26.73 -15.23
CA ILE A 327 -9.39 26.01 -14.68
C ILE A 327 -9.64 25.74 -13.19
N VAL A 328 -9.48 24.49 -12.77
CA VAL A 328 -9.53 24.11 -11.35
C VAL A 328 -8.11 23.82 -10.88
N VAL A 329 -7.71 24.49 -9.80
CA VAL A 329 -6.43 24.27 -9.13
C VAL A 329 -6.70 23.77 -7.72
N ASN A 330 -6.25 22.57 -7.41
CA ASN A 330 -6.19 22.02 -6.07
C ASN A 330 -4.72 21.92 -5.66
N GLY A 331 -4.43 21.95 -4.37
CA GLY A 331 -3.06 21.80 -3.90
C GLY A 331 -2.94 22.10 -2.42
N GLY A 332 -1.82 21.73 -1.86
CA GLY A 332 -1.58 21.93 -0.44
C GLY A 332 -0.20 21.51 -0.01
N ALA A 333 0.06 21.69 1.26
CA ALA A 333 1.28 21.27 1.92
C ALA A 333 0.95 20.42 3.15
N TYR A 334 1.70 19.37 3.31
CA TYR A 334 1.70 18.50 4.48
C TYR A 334 3.09 18.55 5.12
N PHE A 335 3.15 18.81 6.38
CA PHE A 335 4.39 18.89 7.14
C PHE A 335 4.34 17.91 8.29
N ILE A 336 5.37 17.08 8.42
CA ILE A 336 5.54 16.12 9.51
C ILE A 336 6.82 16.47 10.28
N TYR A 337 6.71 16.51 11.58
CA TYR A 337 7.85 16.44 12.49
C TYR A 337 7.82 15.10 13.20
N ARG A 338 8.93 14.36 13.14
CA ARG A 338 9.09 13.04 13.76
C ARG A 338 10.34 13.00 14.62
N ASN A 339 10.25 12.38 15.80
CA ASN A 339 11.39 12.24 16.69
C ASN A 339 11.37 10.92 17.45
N GLN A 340 12.57 10.48 17.85
CA GLN A 340 12.78 9.33 18.72
C GLN A 340 14.09 9.50 19.47
N THR A 341 14.10 9.32 20.80
CA THR A 341 15.31 9.48 21.61
C THR A 341 16.07 8.17 21.75
N LEU A 342 15.39 7.11 22.14
CA LEU A 342 15.96 5.78 22.32
C LEU A 342 15.46 4.84 21.23
N ALA A 343 16.29 3.89 20.84
CA ALA A 343 15.86 2.80 19.96
C ALA A 343 16.52 1.50 20.37
N ALA A 344 15.90 0.38 20.02
CA ALA A 344 16.55 -0.92 20.13
C ALA A 344 17.71 -1.01 19.15
N ASP A 345 18.80 -1.69 19.54
CA ASP A 345 19.88 -2.02 18.62
C ASP A 345 19.50 -3.24 17.77
N GLU A 346 18.98 -2.99 16.59
CA GLU A 346 18.60 -4.04 15.63
C GLU A 346 19.80 -4.73 14.98
N THR A 347 21.01 -4.20 15.17
CA THR A 347 22.23 -4.74 14.54
C THR A 347 22.93 -5.80 15.35
N GLY A 348 22.51 -6.01 16.59
CA GLY A 348 23.02 -7.09 17.45
C GLY A 348 22.49 -8.45 17.01
N ASN A 349 23.36 -9.42 16.79
CA ASN A 349 23.07 -10.81 16.41
C ASN A 349 21.84 -11.39 17.12
N GLY A 350 20.63 -11.21 16.55
CA GLY A 350 19.43 -11.84 17.04
C GLY A 350 19.15 -11.62 18.52
N ALA A 351 19.52 -10.47 19.08
CA ALA A 351 19.13 -10.11 20.43
C ALA A 351 17.62 -10.07 20.49
N THR A 352 17.04 -11.19 20.83
CA THR A 352 15.66 -11.28 21.28
C THR A 352 15.59 -10.26 22.40
N ILE A 353 14.86 -9.17 22.21
CA ILE A 353 14.59 -8.20 23.27
C ILE A 353 13.88 -9.01 24.35
N ASN A 354 14.66 -9.49 25.30
CA ASN A 354 14.10 -10.20 26.43
C ASN A 354 13.40 -9.13 27.25
N SER A 355 12.08 -9.20 27.28
CA SER A 355 11.20 -8.29 28.03
C SER A 355 11.44 -8.34 29.56
N ALA A 356 12.44 -9.07 30.01
CA ALA A 356 12.89 -9.03 31.41
C ALA A 356 13.60 -7.70 31.65
N ALA A 357 13.00 -6.90 32.50
CA ALA A 357 13.39 -5.53 32.86
C ALA A 357 14.85 -5.33 33.33
N SER A 358 15.63 -6.38 33.44
CA SER A 358 17.02 -6.34 33.92
C SER A 358 18.06 -6.01 32.84
N ASP A 359 17.72 -6.15 31.55
CA ASP A 359 18.69 -6.02 30.44
C ASP A 359 18.37 -4.88 29.45
N VAL A 360 17.47 -3.99 29.80
CA VAL A 360 17.06 -2.86 28.93
C VAL A 360 18.28 -1.99 28.56
N SER A 361 19.22 -1.80 29.49
CA SER A 361 20.41 -0.98 29.24
C SER A 361 21.42 -1.58 28.25
N ALA A 362 21.38 -2.89 28.02
CA ALA A 362 22.26 -3.57 27.08
C ALA A 362 21.76 -3.59 25.63
N THR A 363 20.47 -3.33 25.42
CA THR A 363 19.82 -3.42 24.12
C THR A 363 19.33 -2.07 23.58
N TYR A 364 19.31 -1.01 24.40
CA TYR A 364 18.87 0.31 23.99
C TYR A 364 20.04 1.22 23.66
N VAL A 365 19.85 1.97 22.58
CA VAL A 365 20.82 2.98 22.12
C VAL A 365 20.13 4.32 22.05
N ARG A 366 20.78 5.36 22.59
CA ARG A 366 20.33 6.73 22.40
C ARG A 366 20.63 7.16 20.96
N ARG A 367 19.61 7.23 20.14
CA ARG A 367 19.69 7.66 18.73
C ARG A 367 19.55 9.16 18.57
N GLY A 368 18.73 9.83 19.38
CA GLY A 368 18.45 11.26 19.26
C GLY A 368 18.01 11.62 17.84
N ALA A 369 17.12 10.82 17.27
CA ALA A 369 16.68 10.99 15.89
C ALA A 369 15.61 12.06 15.78
N SER A 370 15.72 12.94 14.78
CA SER A 370 14.69 13.90 14.42
C SER A 370 14.61 14.08 12.91
N ALA A 371 13.40 14.23 12.38
CA ALA A 371 13.17 14.45 10.96
C ALA A 371 12.02 15.45 10.74
N TYR A 372 12.20 16.30 9.74
CA TYR A 372 11.22 17.22 9.19
C TYR A 372 10.90 16.77 7.78
N ILE A 373 9.62 16.56 7.49
CA ILE A 373 9.15 15.99 6.22
C ILE A 373 8.08 16.93 5.64
N PRO A 374 8.49 18.00 4.94
CA PRO A 374 7.57 18.78 4.13
C PRO A 374 7.24 18.03 2.83
N ASP A 375 5.98 18.05 2.46
CA ASP A 375 5.43 17.47 1.25
C ASP A 375 4.43 18.45 0.62
N VAL A 376 4.56 18.71 -0.66
CA VAL A 376 3.72 19.64 -1.40
C VAL A 376 3.07 18.93 -2.58
N TRP A 377 1.76 19.07 -2.70
CA TRP A 377 0.98 18.52 -3.78
C TRP A 377 0.24 19.61 -4.54
N LEU A 378 0.19 19.48 -5.87
CA LEU A 378 -0.50 20.36 -6.81
C LEU A 378 -1.29 19.53 -7.83
N GLN A 379 -2.55 19.91 -8.08
CA GLN A 379 -3.37 19.37 -9.15
C GLN A 379 -3.95 20.52 -9.99
N LEU A 380 -3.77 20.44 -11.28
CA LEU A 380 -4.34 21.37 -12.25
C LEU A 380 -5.25 20.59 -13.20
N LEU A 381 -6.50 21.02 -13.29
CA LEU A 381 -7.51 20.42 -14.16
C LEU A 381 -8.02 21.49 -15.13
N TYR A 382 -8.06 21.16 -16.40
CA TYR A 382 -8.62 22.03 -17.44
C TYR A 382 -9.29 21.20 -18.54
N LYS A 383 -10.60 21.28 -18.64
CA LYS A 383 -11.39 20.49 -19.62
C LYS A 383 -11.04 18.99 -19.53
N LYS A 384 -10.29 18.48 -20.52
CA LYS A 384 -9.87 17.09 -20.66
C LYS A 384 -8.41 16.84 -20.22
N PHE A 385 -7.75 17.87 -19.74
CA PHE A 385 -6.37 17.82 -19.29
C PHE A 385 -6.29 17.80 -17.77
N ARG A 386 -5.47 16.90 -17.23
CA ARG A 386 -5.13 16.79 -15.82
C ARG A 386 -3.61 16.76 -15.70
N PHE A 387 -3.09 17.57 -14.81
CA PHE A 387 -1.70 17.52 -14.36
C PHE A 387 -1.68 17.45 -12.83
N GLU A 388 -0.89 16.54 -12.30
CA GLU A 388 -0.62 16.47 -10.88
C GLU A 388 0.87 16.34 -10.62
N ALA A 389 1.31 16.92 -9.51
CA ALA A 389 2.68 16.83 -9.03
C ALA A 389 2.69 16.72 -7.50
N GLU A 390 3.60 15.91 -6.99
CA GLU A 390 3.90 15.78 -5.56
C GLU A 390 5.42 15.82 -5.38
N GLY A 391 5.87 16.60 -4.41
CA GLY A 391 7.28 16.72 -4.09
C GLY A 391 7.49 16.74 -2.59
N ALA A 392 8.36 15.86 -2.10
CA ALA A 392 8.66 15.72 -0.68
C ALA A 392 10.15 15.74 -0.41
N MET A 393 10.50 16.15 0.80
CA MET A 393 11.86 16.05 1.30
C MET A 393 11.86 15.52 2.73
N ILE A 394 12.93 14.83 3.11
CA ILE A 394 13.19 14.41 4.47
C ILE A 394 14.52 15.03 4.89
N VAL A 395 14.46 15.92 5.88
CA VAL A 395 15.63 16.61 6.41
C VAL A 395 15.67 16.37 7.91
N GLY A 396 16.84 15.97 8.41
CA GLY A 396 16.95 15.66 9.82
C GLY A 396 18.34 15.20 10.23
N SER A 397 18.41 14.61 11.40
CA SER A 397 19.64 14.05 11.95
C SER A 397 19.37 12.89 12.89
N ILE A 398 20.35 12.01 12.97
CA ILE A 398 20.47 10.98 14.00
C ILE A 398 21.76 11.30 14.73
N GLU A 399 21.69 11.57 16.04
CA GLU A 399 22.86 12.00 16.81
C GLU A 399 23.90 10.89 16.92
N ASN A 400 23.46 9.61 16.97
CA ASN A 400 24.32 8.48 17.15
C ASN A 400 23.82 7.27 16.35
N THR A 401 24.70 6.67 15.55
CA THR A 401 24.43 5.46 14.76
C THR A 401 25.22 4.24 15.25
N LYS A 402 26.02 4.36 16.31
CA LYS A 402 26.77 3.24 16.86
C LYS A 402 25.84 2.13 17.35
N ARG A 403 26.37 0.91 17.34
CA ARG A 403 25.74 -0.25 17.96
C ARG A 403 25.71 -0.05 19.47
N ALA A 404 24.78 -0.69 20.16
CA ALA A 404 24.81 -0.79 21.61
C ALA A 404 26.14 -1.48 22.02
N PRO A 405 26.93 -0.87 22.87
CA PRO A 405 28.19 -1.47 23.26
C PRO A 405 27.92 -2.69 24.14
N ASN A 406 28.60 -3.78 23.81
CA ASN A 406 28.83 -4.83 24.79
C ASN A 406 29.72 -4.29 25.89
N THR A 407 29.36 -3.31 26.66
CA THR A 407 30.10 -2.73 27.78
C THR A 407 30.62 -1.29 27.61
N THR A 408 30.69 -0.59 28.69
CA THR A 408 31.50 0.58 29.13
C THR A 408 31.83 1.73 28.14
N ASP A 409 31.97 1.48 26.85
CA ASP A 409 32.39 2.53 25.89
C ASP A 409 31.27 3.51 25.53
N TYR A 410 30.02 3.16 25.75
CA TYR A 410 28.88 3.99 25.43
C TYR A 410 28.71 5.20 26.36
N VAL A 411 29.06 5.01 27.62
CA VAL A 411 28.98 6.06 28.65
C VAL A 411 30.14 7.04 28.54
N ASN A 412 31.22 6.63 27.90
CA ASN A 412 32.49 7.38 27.84
C ASN A 412 32.80 8.00 26.47
N SER A 413 31.94 7.89 25.46
CA SER A 413 32.16 8.62 24.22
C SER A 413 31.91 10.09 24.48
N ALA A 414 32.97 10.82 24.61
CA ALA A 414 33.00 12.24 25.05
C ALA A 414 32.33 13.19 24.05
N ASP A 415 31.93 12.74 22.89
CA ASP A 415 31.21 13.52 21.89
C ASP A 415 30.19 12.69 21.11
N PRO A 416 28.92 12.63 21.60
CA PRO A 416 27.84 11.97 20.83
C PRO A 416 27.61 12.60 19.46
N LYS A 417 28.03 13.85 19.26
CA LYS A 417 27.83 14.56 17.99
C LYS A 417 28.81 14.15 16.90
N SER A 418 29.94 13.56 17.25
CA SER A 418 30.94 13.13 16.26
C SER A 418 30.53 11.92 15.41
N ASP A 419 29.56 11.15 15.88
CA ASP A 419 29.09 9.93 15.21
C ASP A 419 27.71 10.08 14.58
N GLY A 420 27.18 11.29 14.57
CA GLY A 420 25.87 11.59 14.03
C GLY A 420 25.81 11.55 12.52
N TRP A 421 24.61 11.25 12.02
CA TRP A 421 24.28 11.21 10.59
C TRP A 421 23.21 12.24 10.25
N LYS A 422 23.26 12.76 9.03
CA LYS A 422 22.29 13.70 8.50
C LYS A 422 21.31 12.95 7.58
N LEU A 423 20.05 13.37 7.58
CA LEU A 423 19.05 12.95 6.64
C LEU A 423 18.85 14.06 5.60
N ARG A 424 19.02 13.77 4.32
CA ARG A 424 18.83 14.70 3.20
C ARG A 424 18.28 13.98 1.97
N GLN A 425 16.99 13.72 1.97
CA GLN A 425 16.36 12.92 0.95
C GLN A 425 15.32 13.76 0.22
N PHE A 426 15.20 13.57 -1.10
CA PHE A 426 14.31 14.33 -1.96
C PHE A 426 13.61 13.39 -2.94
N GLY A 427 12.32 13.64 -3.13
CA GLY A 427 11.53 12.92 -4.11
C GLY A 427 10.53 13.84 -4.81
N ILE A 428 10.29 13.58 -6.08
CA ILE A 428 9.26 14.26 -6.86
C ILE A 428 8.60 13.28 -7.80
N THR A 429 7.30 13.43 -7.98
CA THR A 429 6.56 12.70 -9.01
C THR A 429 5.55 13.59 -9.71
N THR A 430 5.30 13.31 -10.98
CA THR A 430 4.30 14.00 -11.79
C THR A 430 3.49 13.01 -12.60
N GLN A 431 2.23 13.33 -12.79
CA GLN A 431 1.32 12.59 -13.65
C GLN A 431 0.55 13.56 -14.53
N THR A 432 0.54 13.30 -15.82
CA THR A 432 -0.22 14.07 -16.80
C THR A 432 -1.19 13.14 -17.51
N GLU A 433 -2.40 13.59 -17.71
CA GLU A 433 -3.43 12.85 -18.47
C GLU A 433 -4.15 13.79 -19.42
N PHE A 434 -4.33 13.36 -20.64
CA PHE A 434 -5.17 14.00 -21.64
C PHE A 434 -6.19 13.00 -22.16
N ARG A 435 -7.48 13.40 -22.15
CA ARG A 435 -8.59 12.58 -22.63
C ARG A 435 -9.08 13.08 -23.98
N ALA A 436 -9.36 12.16 -24.88
CA ALA A 436 -9.89 12.44 -26.22
C ALA A 436 -10.96 11.39 -26.61
N ILE A 437 -11.60 11.60 -27.77
CA ILE A 437 -12.57 10.67 -28.37
C ILE A 437 -13.64 10.27 -27.33
N GLU A 438 -14.41 11.24 -26.86
CA GLU A 438 -15.48 11.03 -25.86
C GLU A 438 -14.99 10.32 -24.58
N ASP A 439 -13.78 10.66 -24.11
CA ASP A 439 -13.09 10.07 -22.97
C ASP A 439 -12.67 8.60 -23.14
N LYS A 440 -12.80 8.04 -24.35
CA LYS A 440 -12.36 6.67 -24.64
C LYS A 440 -10.84 6.56 -24.75
N LEU A 441 -10.19 7.57 -25.33
CA LEU A 441 -8.72 7.62 -25.44
C LEU A 441 -8.13 8.43 -24.28
N ARG A 442 -7.18 7.86 -23.57
CA ARG A 442 -6.39 8.51 -22.54
C ARG A 442 -4.91 8.40 -22.88
N ILE A 443 -4.26 9.54 -22.99
CA ILE A 443 -2.81 9.64 -23.16
C ILE A 443 -2.26 10.14 -21.83
N GLN A 444 -1.34 9.38 -21.26
CA GLN A 444 -0.79 9.63 -19.94
C GLN A 444 0.74 9.68 -20.00
N PHE A 445 1.30 10.47 -19.12
CA PHE A 445 2.74 10.53 -18.93
C PHE A 445 3.03 10.62 -17.44
N GLY A 446 3.80 9.67 -16.94
CA GLY A 446 4.29 9.62 -15.57
C GLY A 446 5.78 9.87 -15.52
N PHE A 447 6.22 10.61 -14.53
CA PHE A 447 7.61 10.82 -14.18
C PHE A 447 7.76 10.73 -12.67
N GLY A 448 8.85 10.12 -12.20
CA GLY A 448 9.22 10.16 -10.79
C GLY A 448 10.73 10.11 -10.64
N TRP A 449 11.23 10.80 -9.61
CA TRP A 449 12.62 10.82 -9.25
C TRP A 449 12.76 10.75 -7.73
N ALA A 450 13.59 9.84 -7.28
CA ALA A 450 14.03 9.67 -5.90
C ALA A 450 15.53 9.89 -5.83
N SER A 451 15.98 10.75 -4.92
CA SER A 451 17.42 10.98 -4.71
C SER A 451 18.13 9.68 -4.33
N GLY A 452 19.34 9.52 -4.79
CA GLY A 452 20.24 8.43 -4.45
C GLY A 452 21.28 8.86 -3.42
N ASP A 453 22.11 7.90 -3.05
CA ASP A 453 23.22 8.08 -2.12
C ASP A 453 24.50 7.49 -2.74
N PRO A 454 25.52 8.29 -2.98
CA PRO A 454 26.76 7.82 -3.62
C PRO A 454 27.58 6.89 -2.71
N ASP A 455 27.33 6.93 -1.40
CA ASP A 455 28.11 6.18 -0.40
C ASP A 455 27.40 4.93 0.11
N VAL A 456 26.22 4.61 -0.43
CA VAL A 456 25.42 3.43 -0.06
C VAL A 456 25.38 2.43 -1.19
N ALA A 457 25.82 1.22 -0.93
CA ALA A 457 25.77 0.12 -1.88
C ALA A 457 24.37 -0.49 -1.92
N SER A 458 23.78 -0.58 -3.11
CA SER A 458 22.53 -1.30 -3.42
C SER A 458 21.21 -0.56 -3.09
N ILE A 459 20.35 -0.54 -4.09
CA ILE A 459 18.93 -0.17 -3.96
C ILE A 459 18.02 -1.40 -3.96
N ALA A 460 18.57 -2.59 -4.08
CA ALA A 460 17.81 -3.82 -3.99
C ALA A 460 17.35 -4.09 -2.54
N PRO A 461 16.15 -4.66 -2.34
CA PRO A 461 15.61 -4.89 -1.00
C PRO A 461 16.31 -6.02 -0.26
N GLN A 462 16.98 -6.87 -0.99
CA GLN A 462 17.73 -7.99 -0.42
C GLN A 462 19.17 -7.57 -0.17
N GLY A 463 19.59 -7.76 0.98
CA GLY A 463 20.81 -7.23 1.52
C GLY A 463 20.40 -6.21 2.56
N GLU A 464 20.86 -6.44 3.71
CA GLU A 464 20.69 -5.62 4.91
C GLU A 464 20.57 -4.15 4.52
N GLY A 465 19.45 -3.55 4.88
CA GLY A 465 19.06 -2.22 4.41
C GLY A 465 20.21 -1.23 4.45
N LEU A 466 20.14 -0.23 3.64
CA LEU A 466 21.11 0.87 3.44
C LEU A 466 22.13 0.99 4.58
N GLN A 467 23.16 0.17 4.57
CA GLN A 467 24.23 0.25 5.57
C GLN A 467 25.22 1.31 5.12
N PRO A 468 25.41 2.38 5.91
CA PRO A 468 26.42 3.36 5.59
C PRO A 468 27.81 2.71 5.62
N GLN A 469 28.59 2.94 4.57
CA GLN A 469 29.97 2.51 4.59
C GLN A 469 30.79 3.33 5.59
N LEU A 470 31.76 2.72 6.23
CA LEU A 470 32.58 3.36 7.27
C LEU A 470 33.32 4.64 6.81
N THR A 471 33.51 4.79 5.50
CA THR A 471 34.16 5.96 4.87
C THR A 471 33.16 6.96 4.32
N ALA A 472 31.87 6.75 4.54
CA ALA A 472 30.80 7.56 3.97
C ALA A 472 30.78 9.00 4.54
N ASP A 473 30.13 9.89 3.82
CA ASP A 473 29.94 11.31 4.16
C ASP A 473 29.00 11.55 5.36
N ARG A 474 28.49 10.48 5.98
CA ARG A 474 27.54 10.50 7.09
C ARG A 474 26.22 11.20 6.76
N THR A 475 25.76 11.01 5.55
CA THR A 475 24.47 11.50 5.08
C THR A 475 23.66 10.35 4.49
N PHE A 476 22.40 10.22 4.89
CA PHE A 476 21.44 9.34 4.24
C PHE A 476 20.65 10.16 3.21
N SER A 477 20.90 9.95 1.95
CA SER A 477 20.30 10.73 0.86
C SER A 477 19.37 9.93 -0.06
N THR A 478 19.27 8.61 0.11
CA THR A 478 18.35 7.77 -0.69
C THR A 478 16.90 7.99 -0.28
N PHE A 479 16.12 8.62 -1.16
CA PHE A 479 14.68 8.76 -0.99
C PHE A 479 13.96 7.50 -1.45
N ARG A 480 12.82 7.19 -0.82
CA ARG A 480 11.99 6.02 -1.08
C ARG A 480 10.53 6.41 -1.25
N PHE A 481 9.92 5.99 -2.35
CA PHE A 481 8.48 6.10 -2.54
C PHE A 481 7.75 5.02 -1.74
N HIS A 482 6.51 5.28 -1.41
CA HIS A 482 5.65 4.27 -0.80
C HIS A 482 5.57 3.03 -1.70
N PRO A 483 5.63 1.80 -1.16
CA PRO A 483 5.63 0.58 -1.98
C PRO A 483 4.37 0.42 -2.83
N ASP A 484 3.26 1.03 -2.43
CA ASP A 484 2.00 1.02 -3.18
C ASP A 484 1.86 2.15 -4.20
N TYR A 485 2.90 2.98 -4.36
CA TYR A 485 3.02 3.88 -5.49
C TYR A 485 3.44 3.08 -6.74
N ARG A 486 2.45 2.65 -7.53
CA ARG A 486 2.64 1.67 -8.61
C ARG A 486 3.09 2.33 -9.91
N VAL A 487 4.27 1.96 -10.38
CA VAL A 487 4.86 2.43 -11.64
C VAL A 487 4.74 1.37 -12.73
N ASP A 488 5.19 0.16 -12.45
CA ASP A 488 5.35 -0.95 -13.37
C ASP A 488 4.82 -2.27 -12.80
N LEU A 489 5.05 -3.37 -13.50
CA LEU A 489 4.65 -4.72 -13.08
C LEU A 489 5.83 -5.55 -12.56
N ILE A 490 7.08 -5.23 -12.94
CA ILE A 490 8.25 -6.07 -12.67
C ILE A 490 9.27 -5.34 -11.81
N LEU A 491 9.89 -4.28 -12.34
CA LEU A 491 11.09 -3.70 -11.73
C LEU A 491 10.82 -3.08 -10.36
N PHE A 492 10.02 -2.01 -10.30
CA PHE A 492 9.75 -1.31 -9.04
C PHE A 492 8.67 -1.98 -8.21
N ARG A 493 7.83 -2.81 -8.83
CA ARG A 493 6.78 -3.50 -8.09
C ARG A 493 7.30 -4.72 -7.35
N ASN A 494 8.15 -5.52 -7.97
CA ASN A 494 8.57 -6.81 -7.48
C ASN A 494 10.08 -6.87 -7.18
N ILE A 495 10.96 -6.58 -8.16
CA ILE A 495 12.40 -6.75 -7.98
C ILE A 495 12.98 -5.74 -6.98
N LEU A 496 12.68 -4.45 -7.14
CA LEU A 496 13.12 -3.40 -6.22
C LEU A 496 12.09 -3.03 -5.15
N THR A 497 10.87 -3.58 -5.22
CA THR A 497 9.73 -3.38 -4.32
C THR A 497 9.18 -1.96 -4.25
N ARG A 498 9.93 -0.95 -4.67
CA ARG A 498 9.53 0.47 -4.73
C ARG A 498 10.49 1.29 -5.58
N VAL A 499 10.11 2.51 -5.89
CA VAL A 499 11.05 3.49 -6.46
C VAL A 499 11.94 4.01 -5.31
N GLN A 500 13.23 3.75 -5.38
CA GLN A 500 14.20 4.24 -4.41
C GLN A 500 15.55 4.49 -5.10
N GLY A 501 16.17 5.64 -4.84
CA GLY A 501 17.43 6.01 -5.46
C GLY A 501 17.43 5.90 -7.00
N ALA A 502 16.27 6.12 -7.62
CA ALA A 502 16.05 5.90 -9.03
C ALA A 502 15.02 6.88 -9.60
N TYR A 503 14.96 6.97 -10.92
CA TYR A 503 13.95 7.72 -11.63
C TYR A 503 13.43 6.97 -12.86
N TYR A 504 12.24 7.34 -13.29
CA TYR A 504 11.59 6.71 -14.44
C TYR A 504 10.82 7.72 -15.28
N PHE A 505 10.60 7.34 -16.55
CA PHE A 505 9.66 7.97 -17.47
C PHE A 505 8.67 6.92 -17.96
N LYS A 506 7.37 7.24 -17.91
CA LYS A 506 6.28 6.32 -18.23
C LYS A 506 5.26 6.96 -19.17
N PRO A 507 5.48 7.01 -20.49
CA PRO A 507 4.40 7.22 -21.45
C PRO A 507 3.43 6.02 -21.44
N GLN A 508 2.13 6.30 -21.46
CA GLN A 508 1.06 5.30 -21.46
C GLN A 508 -0.11 5.75 -22.31
N VAL A 509 -0.71 4.84 -23.03
CA VAL A 509 -1.92 5.06 -23.80
C VAL A 509 -2.96 4.01 -23.39
N SER A 510 -4.19 4.45 -23.12
CA SER A 510 -5.30 3.58 -22.78
C SER A 510 -6.48 3.87 -23.73
N TYR A 511 -7.20 2.82 -24.13
CA TYR A 511 -8.36 2.97 -24.98
C TYR A 511 -9.52 2.08 -24.51
N ASP A 512 -10.69 2.71 -24.27
CA ASP A 512 -11.93 2.02 -23.93
C ASP A 512 -12.68 1.66 -25.24
N PHE A 513 -12.67 0.38 -25.63
CA PHE A 513 -13.43 -0.14 -26.79
C PHE A 513 -14.94 -0.03 -26.54
N ILE A 514 -15.35 -0.41 -25.32
CA ILE A 514 -16.71 -0.25 -24.82
C ILE A 514 -16.66 0.66 -23.61
N ARG A 515 -17.48 1.69 -23.63
CA ARG A 515 -17.69 2.60 -22.50
C ARG A 515 -19.15 3.01 -22.47
N ASP A 516 -19.91 2.43 -21.59
CA ASP A 516 -21.32 2.74 -21.42
C ASP A 516 -21.54 3.67 -20.20
N LYS A 517 -22.57 4.48 -20.25
CA LYS A 517 -23.02 5.33 -19.14
C LYS A 517 -23.49 4.50 -17.93
N SER A 518 -23.90 3.25 -18.16
CA SER A 518 -24.29 2.29 -17.11
C SER A 518 -23.10 1.67 -16.35
N GLY A 519 -21.88 2.06 -16.67
CA GLY A 519 -20.68 1.59 -15.99
C GLY A 519 -19.94 0.44 -16.68
N GLN A 520 -20.50 -0.19 -17.72
CA GLN A 520 -19.80 -1.21 -18.47
C GLN A 520 -18.58 -0.63 -19.19
N ARG A 521 -17.44 -1.29 -19.02
CA ARG A 521 -16.18 -0.89 -19.67
C ARG A 521 -15.43 -2.13 -20.17
N LEU A 522 -14.94 -2.06 -21.40
CA LEU A 522 -13.95 -2.97 -21.94
C LEU A 522 -12.86 -2.11 -22.57
N GLY A 523 -11.65 -2.28 -22.17
CA GLY A 523 -10.55 -1.50 -22.70
C GLY A 523 -9.20 -2.17 -22.50
N GLY A 524 -8.17 -1.49 -22.95
CA GLY A 524 -6.80 -1.91 -22.74
C GLY A 524 -5.87 -0.72 -22.59
N ASP A 525 -4.70 -0.96 -22.08
CA ASP A 525 -3.62 0.01 -22.00
C ASP A 525 -2.28 -0.59 -22.42
N ALA A 526 -1.38 0.30 -22.84
CA ALA A 526 0.00 0.00 -23.14
C ALA A 526 0.88 1.09 -22.54
N ALA A 527 1.92 0.70 -21.84
CA ALA A 527 2.90 1.60 -21.25
C ALA A 527 4.32 1.14 -21.57
N VAL A 528 5.21 2.12 -21.70
CA VAL A 528 6.66 1.91 -21.78
C VAL A 528 7.26 2.60 -20.56
N ILE A 529 8.08 1.91 -19.80
CA ILE A 529 8.75 2.46 -18.64
C ILE A 529 10.25 2.35 -18.83
N TRP A 530 10.94 3.49 -18.89
CA TRP A 530 12.39 3.54 -18.86
C TRP A 530 12.86 3.97 -17.49
N SER A 531 13.77 3.21 -16.89
CA SER A 531 14.17 3.35 -15.49
C SER A 531 15.69 3.45 -15.37
N ARG A 532 16.12 4.31 -14.44
CA ARG A 532 17.53 4.61 -14.23
C ARG A 532 17.83 4.90 -12.76
N ALA A 533 18.97 4.42 -12.26
CA ALA A 533 19.45 4.75 -10.91
C ALA A 533 19.90 6.20 -10.83
N SER A 534 19.61 6.88 -9.74
CA SER A 534 20.08 8.23 -9.45
C SER A 534 21.57 8.24 -9.21
N GLU A 535 22.09 7.23 -8.50
CA GLU A 535 23.51 7.01 -8.31
C GLU A 535 23.94 5.63 -8.84
N PHE A 536 25.04 5.58 -9.60
CA PHE A 536 25.47 4.35 -10.26
C PHE A 536 25.92 3.28 -9.27
N VAL A 537 26.49 3.68 -8.14
CA VAL A 537 27.00 2.78 -7.08
C VAL A 537 25.89 1.95 -6.46
N GLN A 538 24.68 2.50 -6.43
CA GLN A 538 23.54 1.81 -5.83
C GLN A 538 22.92 0.74 -6.73
N ALA A 539 23.13 0.84 -8.05
CA ALA A 539 22.63 -0.18 -8.97
C ALA A 539 23.44 -1.48 -8.84
N PRO A 540 22.79 -2.66 -8.89
CA PRO A 540 23.47 -3.96 -8.77
C PRO A 540 24.70 -4.13 -9.66
N GLY A 541 24.65 -3.63 -10.89
CA GLY A 541 25.77 -3.68 -11.86
C GLY A 541 26.65 -2.43 -11.89
N HIS A 542 26.53 -1.53 -10.93
CA HIS A 542 27.24 -0.23 -10.90
C HIS A 542 27.14 0.57 -12.20
N LYS A 543 25.99 0.49 -12.87
CA LYS A 543 25.63 1.32 -14.03
C LYS A 543 24.27 1.93 -13.80
N ARG A 544 24.03 3.14 -14.33
CA ARG A 544 22.79 3.86 -14.06
C ARG A 544 21.56 3.27 -14.77
N ASP A 545 21.69 2.75 -15.98
CA ASP A 545 20.56 2.27 -16.77
C ASP A 545 20.04 0.93 -16.22
N LEU A 546 18.86 0.94 -15.58
CA LEU A 546 18.28 -0.24 -14.96
C LEU A 546 17.54 -1.12 -15.98
N GLY A 547 16.68 -0.52 -16.80
CA GLY A 547 15.95 -1.30 -17.78
C GLY A 547 14.86 -0.54 -18.50
N VAL A 548 14.28 -1.23 -19.48
CA VAL A 548 13.06 -0.81 -20.18
C VAL A 548 11.99 -1.88 -19.96
N GLU A 549 10.84 -1.48 -19.45
CA GLU A 549 9.71 -2.36 -19.23
C GLU A 549 8.53 -1.99 -20.14
N LEU A 550 7.94 -2.98 -20.78
CA LEU A 550 6.72 -2.82 -21.56
C LEU A 550 5.58 -3.50 -20.83
N ASN A 551 4.50 -2.76 -20.57
CA ASN A 551 3.33 -3.26 -19.88
C ASN A 551 2.09 -3.12 -20.74
N PHE A 552 1.28 -4.16 -20.77
CA PHE A 552 0.01 -4.22 -21.47
C PHE A 552 -1.07 -4.69 -20.52
N SER A 553 -2.26 -4.15 -20.63
CA SER A 553 -3.42 -4.70 -19.93
C SER A 553 -4.68 -4.71 -20.77
N VAL A 554 -5.57 -5.66 -20.47
CA VAL A 554 -6.94 -5.68 -20.94
C VAL A 554 -7.84 -5.82 -19.73
N TYR A 555 -8.83 -4.95 -19.63
CA TYR A 555 -9.75 -4.91 -18.50
C TYR A 555 -11.19 -4.92 -18.97
N TYR A 556 -12.02 -5.58 -18.18
CA TYR A 556 -13.46 -5.61 -18.33
C TYR A 556 -14.13 -5.33 -16.99
N GLN A 557 -15.15 -4.49 -17.03
CA GLN A 557 -16.05 -4.23 -15.93
C GLN A 557 -17.48 -4.43 -16.39
N ALA A 558 -18.22 -5.25 -15.67
CA ALA A 558 -19.60 -5.54 -16.01
C ALA A 558 -20.55 -4.38 -15.67
N LYS A 559 -21.71 -4.41 -16.30
CA LYS A 559 -22.80 -3.46 -16.10
C LYS A 559 -23.51 -3.66 -14.75
N ASP A 560 -23.39 -4.85 -14.18
CA ASP A 560 -24.15 -5.27 -13.03
C ASP A 560 -23.58 -4.68 -11.73
N GLY A 561 -24.40 -4.00 -10.96
CA GLY A 561 -24.10 -3.81 -9.57
C GLY A 561 -23.76 -2.41 -9.08
N SER A 562 -24.13 -1.36 -9.78
CA SER A 562 -24.20 -0.08 -9.08
C SER A 562 -25.56 0.07 -8.43
N LEU A 563 -25.65 -0.20 -7.14
CA LEU A 563 -26.75 0.27 -6.30
C LEU A 563 -26.65 1.78 -6.03
N ASN A 564 -25.60 2.41 -6.50
CA ASN A 564 -25.32 3.84 -6.32
C ASN A 564 -25.36 4.60 -7.64
N ASP A 565 -26.09 5.68 -7.69
CA ASP A 565 -26.11 6.64 -8.80
C ASP A 565 -24.79 7.42 -8.97
N ASP A 566 -23.77 7.17 -8.12
CA ASP A 566 -22.47 7.79 -8.21
C ASP A 566 -21.56 7.05 -9.21
N PRO A 567 -21.26 7.64 -10.38
CA PRO A 567 -20.36 7.03 -11.37
C PRO A 567 -18.93 6.77 -10.87
N GLY A 568 -18.55 7.35 -9.76
CA GLY A 568 -17.24 7.14 -9.12
C GLY A 568 -17.18 5.91 -8.21
N LYS A 569 -18.34 5.37 -7.83
CA LYS A 569 -18.47 4.19 -6.95
C LYS A 569 -19.08 3.04 -7.73
N MET A 570 -18.34 2.52 -8.69
CA MET A 570 -18.83 1.43 -9.53
C MET A 570 -18.70 0.11 -8.78
N GLY A 571 -19.83 -0.58 -8.57
CA GLY A 571 -19.90 -1.93 -8.09
C GLY A 571 -19.92 -2.95 -9.24
N GLY A 572 -19.93 -4.23 -8.90
CA GLY A 572 -20.10 -5.33 -9.83
C GLY A 572 -18.83 -6.11 -10.15
N PHE A 573 -18.94 -7.03 -11.11
CA PHE A 573 -17.82 -7.87 -11.51
C PHE A 573 -16.79 -7.10 -12.33
N PHE A 574 -15.52 -7.30 -12.01
CA PHE A 574 -14.41 -6.83 -12.81
C PHE A 574 -13.38 -7.93 -13.05
N THR A 575 -12.68 -7.86 -14.16
CA THR A 575 -11.52 -8.70 -14.45
C THR A 575 -10.48 -7.91 -15.25
N MET A 576 -9.21 -8.22 -15.03
CA MET A 576 -8.09 -7.60 -15.73
C MET A 576 -6.98 -8.63 -15.95
N VAL A 577 -6.48 -8.70 -17.16
CA VAL A 577 -5.26 -9.43 -17.50
C VAL A 577 -4.18 -8.42 -17.82
N GLN A 578 -3.01 -8.60 -17.21
CA GLN A 578 -1.83 -7.76 -17.43
C GLN A 578 -0.68 -8.64 -17.89
N TYR A 579 0.10 -8.13 -18.83
CA TYR A 579 1.36 -8.71 -19.28
C TYR A 579 2.47 -7.67 -19.21
N GLY A 580 3.58 -8.04 -18.63
CA GLY A 580 4.76 -7.19 -18.54
C GLY A 580 6.00 -7.93 -19.03
N VAL A 581 6.91 -7.21 -19.66
CA VAL A 581 8.24 -7.69 -20.00
C VAL A 581 9.27 -6.61 -19.68
N LEU A 582 10.27 -6.98 -18.87
CA LEU A 582 11.41 -6.15 -18.51
C LEU A 582 12.64 -6.60 -19.29
N PHE A 583 13.25 -5.67 -19.99
CA PHE A 583 14.58 -5.81 -20.61
C PHE A 583 15.61 -5.18 -19.67
N PRO A 584 16.35 -5.99 -18.91
CA PRO A 584 17.37 -5.46 -18.01
C PRO A 584 18.51 -4.82 -18.79
N LEU A 585 19.06 -3.74 -18.24
CA LEU A 585 20.24 -3.08 -18.76
C LEU A 585 21.40 -3.21 -17.76
N GLY A 586 22.52 -2.62 -18.08
CA GLY A 586 23.75 -2.80 -17.33
C GLY A 586 23.67 -2.47 -15.83
N GLY A 587 22.69 -1.67 -15.39
CA GLY A 587 22.45 -1.38 -13.97
C GLY A 587 21.94 -2.58 -13.18
N LEU A 588 21.22 -3.49 -13.83
CA LEU A 588 20.77 -4.76 -13.23
C LEU A 588 21.74 -5.91 -13.54
N GLY A 589 22.84 -5.64 -14.23
CA GLY A 589 23.88 -6.61 -14.57
C GLY A 589 24.78 -6.96 -13.38
N TYR A 590 25.93 -7.48 -13.70
CA TYR A 590 26.95 -7.90 -12.73
C TYR A 590 27.97 -6.78 -12.47
N LEU A 591 28.55 -6.80 -11.29
CA LEU A 591 29.72 -5.98 -10.99
C LEU A 591 30.93 -6.42 -11.82
N PRO A 592 31.86 -5.51 -12.16
CA PRO A 592 33.09 -5.88 -12.87
C PRO A 592 33.90 -6.96 -12.17
N GLY A 593 33.95 -6.97 -10.83
CA GLY A 593 34.63 -8.01 -10.05
C GLY A 593 33.96 -9.39 -10.19
N GLN A 594 32.63 -9.45 -10.15
CA GLN A 594 31.90 -10.69 -10.36
C GLN A 594 32.14 -11.27 -11.76
N LEU A 595 32.16 -10.43 -12.79
CA LEU A 595 32.49 -10.88 -14.16
C LEU A 595 33.92 -11.45 -14.25
N GLN A 596 34.87 -10.85 -13.53
CA GLN A 596 36.24 -11.34 -13.47
C GLN A 596 36.31 -12.70 -12.78
N ASP A 597 35.48 -12.96 -11.75
CA ASP A 597 35.43 -14.25 -11.07
C ASP A 597 34.94 -15.35 -12.01
N PHE A 598 33.93 -15.10 -12.85
CA PHE A 598 33.48 -16.05 -13.88
C PHE A 598 34.58 -16.35 -14.90
N THR A 599 35.25 -15.33 -15.42
CA THR A 599 36.33 -15.51 -16.38
C THR A 599 37.54 -16.23 -15.77
N SER A 600 37.87 -15.94 -14.53
CA SER A 600 38.94 -16.60 -13.78
C SER A 600 38.64 -18.09 -13.51
N ALA A 601 37.36 -18.41 -13.37
CA ALA A 601 36.87 -19.80 -13.25
C ALA A 601 36.78 -20.52 -14.62
N GLY A 602 37.16 -19.88 -15.72
CA GLY A 602 37.04 -20.43 -17.08
C GLY A 602 35.61 -20.52 -17.59
N LEU A 603 34.68 -19.78 -16.99
CA LEU A 603 33.29 -19.69 -17.42
C LEU A 603 33.11 -18.49 -18.36
N ALA A 604 32.11 -18.59 -19.24
CA ALA A 604 31.70 -17.44 -20.05
C ALA A 604 31.11 -16.34 -19.16
N GLU A 605 31.33 -15.09 -19.53
CA GLU A 605 30.69 -13.97 -18.85
C GLU A 605 29.16 -14.12 -18.96
N PRO A 606 28.44 -14.17 -17.83
CA PRO A 606 27.00 -14.29 -17.85
C PRO A 606 26.38 -12.96 -18.28
N ASP A 607 25.30 -13.05 -19.05
CA ASP A 607 24.49 -11.90 -19.43
C ASP A 607 23.12 -11.98 -18.75
N THR A 608 22.50 -10.82 -18.54
CA THR A 608 21.15 -10.75 -18.02
C THR A 608 20.13 -10.98 -19.12
N SER A 609 19.01 -11.59 -18.77
CA SER A 609 17.93 -11.90 -19.69
C SER A 609 16.58 -11.35 -19.23
N ALA A 610 15.67 -11.18 -20.18
CA ALA A 610 14.39 -10.53 -19.94
C ALA A 610 13.54 -11.30 -18.92
N ALA A 611 12.88 -10.56 -18.02
CA ALA A 611 11.85 -11.07 -17.13
C ALA A 611 10.45 -10.81 -17.70
N GLN A 612 9.51 -11.71 -17.44
CA GLN A 612 8.14 -11.59 -17.90
C GLN A 612 7.15 -11.89 -16.78
N ILE A 613 6.00 -11.22 -16.81
CA ILE A 613 4.89 -11.47 -15.87
C ILE A 613 3.57 -11.55 -16.61
N VAL A 614 2.72 -12.49 -16.19
CA VAL A 614 1.30 -12.47 -16.48
C VAL A 614 0.56 -12.37 -15.16
N ARG A 615 -0.38 -11.43 -15.06
CA ARG A 615 -1.23 -11.25 -13.89
C ARG A 615 -2.68 -11.27 -14.31
N TRP A 616 -3.50 -11.94 -13.57
CA TRP A 616 -4.93 -12.01 -13.80
C TRP A 616 -5.70 -11.72 -12.52
N TYR A 617 -6.54 -10.73 -12.58
CA TYR A 617 -7.45 -10.37 -11.50
C TYR A 617 -8.89 -10.71 -11.87
N MET A 618 -9.61 -11.18 -10.87
CA MET A 618 -11.06 -11.27 -10.88
C MET A 618 -11.58 -10.76 -9.56
N GLY A 619 -12.69 -10.05 -9.59
CA GLY A 619 -13.26 -9.56 -8.36
C GLY A 619 -14.68 -9.03 -8.50
N ILE A 620 -15.25 -8.76 -7.34
CA ILE A 620 -16.56 -8.14 -7.18
C ILE A 620 -16.36 -6.93 -6.27
N LEU A 621 -16.78 -5.76 -6.75
CA LEU A 621 -16.87 -4.53 -5.98
C LEU A 621 -18.30 -4.35 -5.48
N TYR A 622 -18.50 -3.93 -4.24
CA TYR A 622 -19.84 -3.73 -3.67
C TYR A 622 -19.87 -2.55 -2.68
#